data_d446cccab2df4f44d0f43004d647a0a3
#
_entry.id   d446cccab2df4f44d0f43004d647a0a3
#
_cell.length_a   1.000
_cell.length_b   1.000
_cell.length_c   1.000
_cell.angle_alpha   90.00
_cell.angle_beta   90.00
_cell.angle_gamma   90.00
#
_symmetry.space_group_name_H-M   'P 1'
#
loop_
_entity.id
_entity.type
_entity.pdbx_description
1 polymer ?
#
loop_
_entity_poly.entity_id
_entity_poly.type
_entity_poly.pdbx_seq_one_letter_code
_entity_poly.pdbx_strand_id
1 'polypeptide(L)'
;MGYVENISAFLVHALSMGPGTHLYNYADKPDLTAAELVEIARRKLHQSGRILRVPYWAGLAGGYLFDLATHMTGRRFPISSIRIKKFCTGTQIAAEKLRETGFIPRYSLEQGLERMIAADFHPNSQT
;
A
#
# COMPACT_ATOMS: atom_id res chain seq x y z
N MET A 1 -0.89 -5.18 1.58
CA MET A 1 -1.01 -4.79 0.14
C MET A 1 -0.89 -6.05 -0.71
N GLY A 2 -1.32 -6.03 -1.99
CA GLY A 2 -1.19 -7.17 -2.90
C GLY A 2 -0.72 -6.69 -4.28
N TYR A 3 0.34 -7.30 -4.80
CA TYR A 3 0.83 -7.03 -6.14
C TYR A 3 -0.04 -7.75 -7.18
N VAL A 4 -0.43 -7.06 -8.24
CA VAL A 4 -1.44 -7.55 -9.19
C VAL A 4 -1.05 -8.88 -9.85
N GLU A 5 0.21 -9.08 -10.22
CA GLU A 5 0.65 -10.34 -10.84
C GLU A 5 0.62 -11.51 -9.85
N ASN A 6 0.89 -11.26 -8.58
CA ASN A 6 0.76 -12.27 -7.52
C ASN A 6 -0.72 -12.65 -7.30
N ILE A 7 -1.62 -11.64 -7.30
CA ILE A 7 -3.06 -11.88 -7.19
C ILE A 7 -3.55 -12.70 -8.39
N SER A 8 -3.12 -12.35 -9.61
CA SER A 8 -3.46 -13.10 -10.82
C SER A 8 -2.96 -14.54 -10.76
N ALA A 9 -1.73 -14.74 -10.28
CA ALA A 9 -1.17 -16.08 -10.10
C ALA A 9 -1.95 -16.89 -9.05
N PHE A 10 -2.40 -16.23 -7.97
CA PHE A 10 -3.25 -16.89 -6.99
C PHE A 10 -4.62 -17.28 -7.56
N LEU A 11 -5.24 -16.43 -8.39
CA LEU A 11 -6.50 -16.77 -9.05
C LEU A 11 -6.35 -17.99 -9.97
N VAL A 12 -5.24 -18.11 -10.68
CA VAL A 12 -4.93 -19.30 -11.48
C VAL A 12 -4.74 -20.52 -10.57
N HIS A 13 -4.02 -20.38 -9.46
CA HIS A 13 -3.86 -21.46 -8.48
C HIS A 13 -5.21 -21.91 -7.90
N ALA A 14 -6.12 -20.96 -7.67
CA ALA A 14 -7.46 -21.26 -7.14
C ALA A 14 -8.31 -22.14 -8.08
N LEU A 15 -8.04 -22.15 -9.38
CA LEU A 15 -8.71 -23.05 -10.33
C LEU A 15 -8.38 -24.53 -10.09
N SER A 16 -7.28 -24.82 -9.43
CA SER A 16 -6.90 -26.19 -9.03
C SER A 16 -7.51 -26.64 -7.71
N MET A 17 -8.20 -25.75 -7.01
CA MET A 17 -8.88 -26.10 -5.76
C MET A 17 -10.14 -26.93 -6.04
N GLY A 18 -10.48 -27.82 -5.14
CA GLY A 18 -11.68 -28.68 -5.26
C GLY A 18 -12.98 -27.86 -5.31
N PRO A 19 -14.10 -28.47 -5.71
CA PRO A 19 -15.39 -27.80 -5.78
C PRO A 19 -15.83 -27.32 -4.39
N GLY A 20 -16.39 -26.10 -4.32
CA GLY A 20 -16.86 -25.51 -3.08
C GLY A 20 -16.74 -24.00 -3.07
N THR A 21 -17.16 -23.38 -1.97
CA THR A 21 -16.96 -21.96 -1.71
C THR A 21 -15.71 -21.75 -0.87
N HIS A 22 -14.72 -21.09 -1.44
CA HIS A 22 -13.45 -20.80 -0.78
C HIS A 22 -13.34 -19.29 -0.55
N LEU A 23 -13.06 -18.88 0.71
CA LEU A 23 -12.90 -17.47 1.07
C LEU A 23 -11.50 -17.25 1.61
N TYR A 24 -10.73 -16.42 0.91
CA TYR A 24 -9.36 -16.05 1.26
C TYR A 24 -9.19 -14.54 1.27
N ASN A 25 -8.43 -14.05 2.25
CA ASN A 25 -7.87 -12.71 2.20
C ASN A 25 -6.50 -12.80 1.54
N TYR A 26 -6.25 -11.96 0.55
CA TYR A 26 -4.95 -11.89 -0.11
C TYR A 26 -4.16 -10.68 0.39
N ALA A 27 -2.94 -10.92 0.83
CA ALA A 27 -1.94 -9.88 1.10
C ALA A 27 -0.53 -10.46 0.93
N ASP A 28 0.31 -9.77 0.18
CA ASP A 28 1.73 -10.09 0.11
C ASP A 28 2.41 -9.77 1.44
N LYS A 29 3.31 -10.62 1.85
CA LYS A 29 4.08 -10.51 3.09
C LYS A 29 5.60 -10.41 2.77
N PRO A 30 6.38 -9.79 3.64
CA PRO A 30 6.01 -9.12 4.90
C PRO A 30 5.22 -7.83 4.68
N ASP A 31 4.43 -7.43 5.69
CA ASP A 31 3.77 -6.12 5.67
C ASP A 31 4.83 -5.02 5.75
N LEU A 32 4.77 -4.06 4.81
CA LEU A 32 5.63 -2.89 4.82
C LEU A 32 4.90 -1.71 5.48
N THR A 33 5.64 -0.95 6.26
CA THR A 33 5.16 0.33 6.78
C THR A 33 5.09 1.38 5.67
N ALA A 34 4.28 2.43 5.85
CA ALA A 34 4.23 3.55 4.92
C ALA A 34 5.61 4.21 4.72
N ALA A 35 6.43 4.24 5.76
CA ALA A 35 7.79 4.79 5.68
C ALA A 35 8.70 3.93 4.78
N GLU A 36 8.65 2.61 4.92
CA GLU A 36 9.40 1.67 4.06
C GLU A 36 8.95 1.75 2.62
N LEU A 37 7.63 1.84 2.37
CA LEU A 37 7.09 2.01 1.02
C LEU A 37 7.61 3.29 0.35
N VAL A 38 7.60 4.41 1.08
CA VAL A 38 8.12 5.69 0.59
C VAL A 38 9.63 5.60 0.33
N GLU A 39 10.39 4.92 1.19
CA GLU A 39 11.83 4.75 1.02
C GLU A 39 12.18 3.92 -0.22
N ILE A 40 11.47 2.80 -0.45
CA ILE A 40 11.62 1.98 -1.66
C ILE A 40 11.29 2.80 -2.90
N ALA A 41 10.16 3.51 -2.91
CA ALA A 41 9.74 4.34 -4.04
C ALA A 41 10.79 5.42 -4.37
N ARG A 42 11.30 6.12 -3.37
CA ARG A 42 12.32 7.17 -3.57
C ARG A 42 13.63 6.61 -4.09
N ARG A 43 14.08 5.48 -3.55
CA ARG A 43 15.29 4.80 -4.03
C ARG A 43 15.18 4.48 -5.51
N LYS A 44 14.03 3.97 -5.95
CA LYS A 44 13.78 3.62 -7.35
C LYS A 44 13.62 4.83 -8.27
N LEU A 45 13.03 5.90 -7.78
CA LEU A 45 12.87 7.16 -8.52
C LEU A 45 14.13 8.05 -8.48
N HIS A 46 15.24 7.56 -7.88
CA HIS A 46 16.48 8.31 -7.70
C HIS A 46 16.28 9.69 -7.05
N GLN A 47 15.24 9.82 -6.23
CA GLN A 47 14.96 11.07 -5.53
C GLN A 47 15.81 11.20 -4.27
N SER A 48 16.75 12.13 -4.30
CA SER A 48 17.53 12.54 -3.13
C SER A 48 16.79 13.63 -2.36
N GLY A 49 16.68 13.50 -1.04
CA GLY A 49 16.05 14.49 -0.17
C GLY A 49 15.76 13.87 1.20
N ARG A 50 15.61 14.72 2.21
CA ARG A 50 15.23 14.27 3.55
C ARG A 50 13.74 13.95 3.62
N ILE A 51 13.39 12.77 4.14
CA ILE A 51 11.99 12.48 4.51
C ILE A 51 11.73 13.21 5.82
N LEU A 52 10.85 14.21 5.78
CA LEU A 52 10.40 14.87 7.00
C LEU A 52 9.43 13.93 7.73
N ARG A 53 9.89 13.38 8.84
CA ARG A 53 9.02 12.59 9.72
C ARG A 53 8.24 13.53 10.61
N VAL A 54 6.97 13.72 10.32
CA VAL A 54 6.07 14.51 11.15
C VAL A 54 5.52 13.62 12.26
N PRO A 55 5.72 13.98 13.54
CA PRO A 55 5.11 13.23 14.65
C PRO A 55 3.59 13.19 14.51
N TYR A 56 2.97 12.08 14.91
CA TYR A 56 1.52 11.89 14.79
C TYR A 56 0.70 13.03 15.39
N TRP A 57 1.07 13.49 16.59
CA TRP A 57 0.38 14.59 17.26
C TRP A 57 0.45 15.91 16.47
N ALA A 58 1.58 16.21 15.83
CA ALA A 58 1.75 17.41 15.01
C ALA A 58 0.94 17.32 13.71
N GLY A 59 0.93 16.13 13.08
CA GLY A 59 0.08 15.85 11.94
C GLY A 59 -1.41 16.00 12.29
N LEU A 60 -1.82 15.45 13.44
CA LEU A 60 -3.19 15.54 13.91
C LEU A 60 -3.62 16.97 14.24
N ALA A 61 -2.76 17.75 14.90
CA ALA A 61 -3.02 19.18 15.17
C ALA A 61 -3.18 19.96 13.86
N GLY A 62 -2.31 19.74 12.87
CA GLY A 62 -2.46 20.32 11.53
C GLY A 62 -3.78 19.90 10.87
N GLY A 63 -4.16 18.62 10.96
CA GLY A 63 -5.43 18.12 10.45
C GLY A 63 -6.65 18.84 11.04
N TYR A 64 -6.67 19.08 12.35
CA TYR A 64 -7.73 19.84 13.01
C TYR A 64 -7.77 21.32 12.58
N LEU A 65 -6.61 21.95 12.37
CA LEU A 65 -6.55 23.30 11.83
C LEU A 65 -7.15 23.39 10.42
N PHE A 66 -6.86 22.42 9.57
CA PHE A 66 -7.48 22.34 8.23
C PHE A 66 -8.98 22.04 8.30
N ASP A 67 -9.44 21.22 9.23
CA ASP A 67 -10.87 20.95 9.44
C ASP A 67 -11.58 22.23 9.87
N LEU A 68 -10.99 23.02 10.78
CA LEU A 68 -11.52 24.33 11.20
C LEU A 68 -11.55 25.32 10.03
N ALA A 69 -10.47 25.42 9.26
CA ALA A 69 -10.41 26.27 8.08
C ALA A 69 -11.45 25.87 7.02
N THR A 70 -11.69 24.56 6.83
CA THR A 70 -12.75 24.04 5.98
C THR A 70 -14.12 24.54 6.44
N HIS A 71 -14.35 24.48 7.75
CA HIS A 71 -15.64 24.91 8.33
C HIS A 71 -15.88 26.42 8.21
N MET A 72 -14.82 27.20 8.34
CA MET A 72 -14.90 28.68 8.22
C MET A 72 -14.98 29.18 6.77
N THR A 73 -14.29 28.52 5.84
CA THR A 73 -14.15 28.99 4.44
C THR A 73 -15.08 28.27 3.47
N GLY A 74 -15.69 27.16 3.86
CA GLY A 74 -16.47 26.28 2.98
C GLY A 74 -15.63 25.55 1.90
N ARG A 75 -14.31 25.75 1.87
CA ARG A 75 -13.39 25.09 0.92
C ARG A 75 -12.93 23.75 1.45
N ARG A 76 -13.02 22.71 0.62
CA ARG A 76 -12.55 21.36 0.99
C ARG A 76 -11.04 21.27 0.81
N PHE A 77 -10.32 21.08 1.90
CA PHE A 77 -8.88 20.82 1.85
C PHE A 77 -8.61 19.32 1.70
N PRO A 78 -7.52 18.93 1.01
CA PRO A 78 -7.18 17.52 0.82
C PRO A 78 -6.69 16.83 2.11
N ILE A 79 -6.33 17.60 3.13
CA ILE A 79 -5.83 17.12 4.43
C ILE A 79 -6.93 17.33 5.47
N SER A 80 -7.24 16.27 6.23
CA SER A 80 -8.19 16.31 7.34
C SER A 80 -7.71 15.39 8.47
N SER A 81 -8.17 15.65 9.70
CA SER A 81 -7.82 14.84 10.87
C SER A 81 -8.23 13.37 10.69
N ILE A 82 -9.36 13.11 10.03
CA ILE A 82 -9.86 11.75 9.74
C ILE A 82 -8.92 11.02 8.78
N ARG A 83 -8.41 11.68 7.74
CA ARG A 83 -7.45 11.07 6.80
C ARG A 83 -6.14 10.73 7.48
N ILE A 84 -5.64 11.62 8.33
CA ILE A 84 -4.42 11.37 9.11
C ILE A 84 -4.61 10.17 10.04
N LYS A 85 -5.71 10.10 10.78
CA LYS A 85 -6.04 8.95 11.62
C LYS A 85 -6.07 7.64 10.82
N LYS A 86 -6.78 7.61 9.69
CA LYS A 86 -6.86 6.43 8.83
C LYS A 86 -5.50 6.03 8.26
N PHE A 87 -4.68 7.00 7.88
CA PHE A 87 -3.35 6.74 7.32
C PHE A 87 -2.38 6.17 8.37
N CYS A 88 -2.50 6.62 9.61
CA CYS A 88 -1.67 6.14 10.72
C CYS A 88 -2.20 4.87 11.39
N THR A 89 -3.42 4.43 11.05
CA THR A 89 -3.96 3.16 11.55
C THR A 89 -3.36 2.01 10.76
N GLY A 90 -2.67 1.13 11.45
CA GLY A 90 -2.12 -0.09 10.85
C GLY A 90 -3.25 -1.00 10.35
N THR A 91 -3.30 -1.22 9.05
CA THR A 91 -4.23 -2.19 8.45
C THR A 91 -3.44 -3.46 8.13
N GLN A 92 -3.41 -4.38 9.09
CA GLN A 92 -2.87 -5.71 8.86
C GLN A 92 -4.01 -6.64 8.42
N ILE A 93 -3.80 -7.30 7.29
CA ILE A 93 -4.74 -8.29 6.77
C ILE A 93 -4.21 -9.67 7.14
N ALA A 94 -5.04 -10.44 7.86
CA ALA A 94 -4.77 -11.83 8.15
C ALA A 94 -4.87 -12.65 6.84
N ALA A 95 -3.77 -13.23 6.40
CA ALA A 95 -3.67 -14.02 5.16
C ALA A 95 -3.12 -15.43 5.44
N GLU A 96 -3.31 -15.93 6.68
CA GLU A 96 -2.80 -17.24 7.11
C GLU A 96 -3.40 -18.36 6.26
N LYS A 97 -4.72 -18.34 6.04
CA LYS A 97 -5.42 -19.33 5.21
C LYS A 97 -4.86 -19.44 3.78
N LEU A 98 -4.37 -18.32 3.23
CA LEU A 98 -3.73 -18.32 1.93
C LEU A 98 -2.47 -19.18 1.92
N ARG A 99 -1.65 -19.11 2.97
CA ARG A 99 -0.41 -19.89 3.10
C ARG A 99 -0.69 -21.40 3.23
N GLU A 100 -1.79 -21.77 3.88
CA GLU A 100 -2.21 -23.17 4.01
C GLU A 100 -2.54 -23.83 2.66
N THR A 101 -2.83 -23.04 1.61
CA THR A 101 -3.07 -23.56 0.25
C THR A 101 -1.80 -24.05 -0.45
N GLY A 102 -0.61 -23.78 0.10
CA GLY A 102 0.67 -24.06 -0.55
C GLY A 102 1.03 -23.06 -1.65
N PHE A 103 0.25 -22.00 -1.86
CA PHE A 103 0.56 -20.97 -2.84
C PHE A 103 1.78 -20.15 -2.43
N ILE A 104 2.72 -20.00 -3.34
CA ILE A 104 3.94 -19.18 -3.18
C ILE A 104 3.88 -18.03 -4.19
N PRO A 105 3.84 -16.76 -3.73
CA PRO A 105 3.89 -15.61 -4.62
C PRO A 105 5.18 -15.59 -5.44
N ARG A 106 5.08 -15.19 -6.71
CA ARG A 106 6.25 -15.07 -7.61
C ARG A 106 7.18 -13.92 -7.23
N TYR A 107 6.61 -12.86 -6.72
CA TYR A 107 7.33 -11.62 -6.40
C TYR A 107 7.14 -11.26 -4.93
N SER A 108 8.19 -10.75 -4.31
CA SER A 108 8.06 -10.09 -3.02
C SER A 108 7.28 -8.77 -3.18
N LEU A 109 6.76 -8.23 -2.08
CA LEU A 109 6.07 -6.94 -2.11
C LEU A 109 7.00 -5.81 -2.59
N GLU A 110 8.28 -5.85 -2.23
CA GLU A 110 9.29 -4.90 -2.70
C GLU A 110 9.49 -5.00 -4.21
N GLN A 111 9.70 -6.21 -4.75
CA GLN A 111 9.84 -6.44 -6.19
C GLN A 111 8.58 -6.00 -6.96
N GLY A 112 7.39 -6.29 -6.43
CA GLY A 112 6.13 -5.85 -7.02
C GLY A 112 6.02 -4.33 -7.09
N LEU A 113 6.39 -3.64 -6.01
CA LEU A 113 6.41 -2.17 -5.96
C LEU A 113 7.43 -1.58 -6.95
N GLU A 114 8.62 -2.16 -7.02
CA GLU A 114 9.66 -1.74 -7.97
C GLU A 114 9.20 -1.85 -9.43
N ARG A 115 8.58 -2.98 -9.79
CA ARG A 115 8.03 -3.21 -11.14
C ARG A 115 6.91 -2.24 -11.47
N MET A 116 6.01 -1.98 -10.51
CA MET A 116 4.94 -0.99 -10.66
C MET A 116 5.50 0.41 -10.91
N ILE A 117 6.49 0.85 -10.13
CA ILE A 117 7.12 2.16 -10.31
C ILE A 117 7.82 2.24 -11.66
N ALA A 118 8.53 1.19 -12.09
CA ALA A 118 9.18 1.17 -13.39
C ALA A 118 8.17 1.27 -14.55
N ALA A 119 7.02 0.61 -14.45
CA ALA A 119 5.98 0.67 -15.47
C ALA A 119 5.31 2.05 -15.54
N ASP A 120 5.03 2.68 -14.38
CA ASP A 120 4.27 3.93 -14.32
C ASP A 120 5.13 5.17 -14.60
N PHE A 121 6.40 5.15 -14.18
CA PHE A 121 7.28 6.33 -14.26
C PHE A 121 8.41 6.21 -15.29
N HIS A 122 8.63 5.01 -15.84
CA HIS A 122 9.59 4.77 -16.92
C HIS A 122 8.94 3.95 -18.05
N PRO A 123 7.87 4.46 -18.70
CA PRO A 123 7.12 3.68 -19.70
C PRO A 123 7.96 3.30 -20.94
N ASN A 124 9.11 3.95 -21.17
CA ASN A 124 9.97 3.70 -22.35
C ASN A 124 10.99 2.57 -22.17
N SER A 125 11.02 1.84 -21.06
CA SER A 125 11.95 0.74 -20.84
C SER A 125 11.41 -0.64 -21.25
N GLN A 126 10.26 -0.67 -21.95
CA GLN A 126 9.64 -1.89 -22.48
C GLN A 126 9.56 -1.87 -24.02
N THR A 127 10.67 -1.53 -24.67
CA THR A 127 10.82 -1.80 -26.13
C THR A 127 11.95 -2.79 -26.35
#